data_6bac659fa164c86f7033185d036e1aac
#
_entry.id   6bac659fa164c86f7033185d036e1aac
#
_cell.length_a   1.000
_cell.length_b   1.000
_cell.length_c   1.000
_cell.angle_alpha   90.00
_cell.angle_beta   90.00
_cell.angle_gamma   90.00
#
_symmetry.space_group_name_H-M   'P 1'
#
loop_
_entity.id
_entity.type
_entity.pdbx_description
1 polymer ?
#
loop_
_entity_poly.entity_id
_entity_poly.type
_entity_poly.pdbx_seq_one_letter_code
_entity_poly.pdbx_strand_id
1 'polypeptide(L)'
;REKDRCHQLRQLGQCSPTSTSARDDQSRYRGRFAGYLPGDAVMTRIHFACAVSLFLLFVSFRPGTSLARNTNGVARMRFKVEFPNDKSTAPLDGRILVMLSTDNAEEPRFQITNDAKTQLIFGITVDGLKPGSLAVVDRSVLGYPIKSLADVPAGWYWVQALLHKYETFHLKNGHTVKLPMDRGEGQKWNHAPGNLYSAPKKMWIDPHSDAVSTLVLDQEIPPIQPAPDTKYVKHIKIQSKLLTEFWGRPMFLGACVLLPHGFDEHPQARYPLAIFHGHFPVTIGGFRETPPDANLKPDYNKRFNIHGYNKIEQEQAYQLYKDWTGPDFPRMVIIEIQHANPYYDDSYAVNSANLGPYGDAITYELIPEVEKRFRCLGEGWARFLYGGSTGGWEALAAQIFYPDHYNGCWAACPDPIDFRGFTVVNIYEHQNAYYLDSQFAKTPRPGMRNYLGEVGITLEQMNQRELVLGTDSRSGDQWDIWQAVYSPVGNDGYPKPIWDKATGQIDRSVADYWREHYDLGHILKRDWPKLGKKLQGKIHLYCGDMDNYYLNNAVYLVEQILKDTKDPHYDGEVAYGDRAEHCWNGDPMRPNAISRLRYHQMHAPKIVQRLLKSAPKGADITSWRY
;
A
#
# COMPACT_ATOMS: atom_id res chain seq x y z
N ARG A 1 -6.74 38.74 44.81
CA ARG A 1 -5.98 39.97 44.52
C ARG A 1 -5.20 39.70 43.25
N GLU A 2 -5.36 40.20 42.18
CA GLU A 2 -6.05 41.29 41.47
C GLU A 2 -6.04 40.87 40.01
N LYS A 3 -7.12 40.65 39.28
CA LYS A 3 -8.10 41.57 38.67
C LYS A 3 -7.48 42.64 37.77
N ASP A 4 -7.98 42.54 36.54
CA ASP A 4 -8.39 43.60 35.65
C ASP A 4 -7.36 44.33 34.80
N ARG A 5 -7.56 44.16 33.49
CA ARG A 5 -7.98 45.19 32.51
C ARG A 5 -7.88 44.65 31.10
N CYS A 6 -8.95 44.34 30.45
CA CYS A 6 -10.12 45.07 29.99
C CYS A 6 -9.89 45.86 28.70
N HIS A 7 -10.63 45.44 27.72
CA HIS A 7 -11.47 46.22 26.79
C HIS A 7 -10.90 47.43 26.03
N GLN A 8 -11.38 47.41 24.81
CA GLN A 8 -11.59 48.51 23.85
C GLN A 8 -10.52 48.66 22.77
N LEU A 9 -10.90 48.31 21.52
CA LEU A 9 -11.40 49.30 20.59
C LEU A 9 -12.03 48.61 19.37
N ARG A 10 -13.35 48.76 19.30
CA ARG A 10 -14.15 48.66 18.08
C ARG A 10 -14.22 50.07 17.45
N GLN A 11 -14.33 50.01 16.11
CA GLN A 11 -15.04 50.97 15.25
C GLN A 11 -14.21 51.87 14.35
N LEU A 12 -14.76 51.95 13.13
CA LEU A 12 -14.61 52.90 12.03
C LEU A 12 -13.55 52.49 11.00
N GLY A 13 -13.79 52.36 9.71
CA GLY A 13 -14.97 52.70 8.95
C GLY A 13 -14.81 52.20 7.51
N GLN A 14 -15.88 52.13 6.86
CA GLN A 14 -16.10 51.82 5.45
C GLN A 14 -15.27 52.66 4.48
N CYS A 15 -14.87 52.01 3.37
CA CYS A 15 -14.95 52.60 2.03
C CYS A 15 -14.67 51.53 0.96
N SER A 16 -15.66 51.27 0.14
CA SER A 16 -15.58 50.73 -1.22
C SER A 16 -16.08 51.85 -2.16
N PRO A 17 -16.08 51.69 -3.49
CA PRO A 17 -15.06 51.21 -4.43
C PRO A 17 -14.82 52.27 -5.54
N THR A 18 -13.76 52.16 -6.30
CA THR A 18 -13.75 52.66 -7.69
C THR A 18 -12.87 51.79 -8.60
N SER A 19 -13.47 51.41 -9.67
CA SER A 19 -12.91 50.81 -10.87
C SER A 19 -11.96 51.75 -11.60
N THR A 20 -10.85 51.20 -12.11
CA THR A 20 -10.33 51.66 -13.44
C THR A 20 -9.45 50.57 -14.05
N SER A 21 -9.72 50.29 -15.29
CA SER A 21 -8.98 49.52 -16.27
C SER A 21 -7.65 50.17 -16.63
N ALA A 22 -6.60 49.37 -16.80
CA ALA A 22 -5.53 49.70 -17.75
C ALA A 22 -4.80 48.44 -18.19
N ARG A 23 -4.62 48.45 -19.47
CA ARG A 23 -4.02 47.48 -20.38
C ARG A 23 -2.51 47.35 -20.21
N ASP A 24 -2.02 46.21 -20.69
CA ASP A 24 -0.76 45.93 -21.39
C ASP A 24 0.51 46.72 -20.98
N ASP A 25 1.48 45.98 -20.48
CA ASP A 25 2.85 46.14 -20.99
C ASP A 25 3.66 44.83 -20.90
N GLN A 26 3.74 44.16 -22.06
CA GLN A 26 4.78 43.15 -22.33
C GLN A 26 5.97 43.90 -22.91
N SER A 27 7.07 43.99 -22.20
CA SER A 27 8.39 43.94 -22.83
C SER A 27 9.51 44.23 -21.84
N ARG A 28 10.61 43.52 -22.05
CA ARG A 28 11.97 43.74 -21.56
C ARG A 28 12.37 42.98 -20.29
N TYR A 29 12.93 41.80 -20.53
CA TYR A 29 14.28 41.46 -20.05
C TYR A 29 14.89 40.36 -20.95
N ARG A 30 15.52 40.82 -22.05
CA ARG A 30 16.57 40.05 -22.75
C ARG A 30 17.90 40.54 -22.22
N GLY A 31 18.54 39.78 -21.37
CA GLY A 31 19.92 39.93 -20.94
C GLY A 31 20.81 38.91 -21.67
N ARG A 32 21.72 39.45 -22.48
CA ARG A 32 22.68 38.75 -23.32
C ARG A 32 23.62 37.86 -22.52
N PHE A 33 23.78 36.63 -22.93
CA PHE A 33 25.03 35.86 -22.70
C PHE A 33 25.93 36.04 -23.92
N ALA A 34 27.01 36.75 -23.75
CA ALA A 34 28.10 36.81 -24.71
C ALA A 34 29.16 35.79 -24.28
N GLY A 35 29.61 35.01 -25.25
CA GLY A 35 30.62 33.99 -25.08
C GLY A 35 32.03 34.53 -24.86
N TYR A 36 32.84 33.70 -24.24
CA TYR A 36 34.31 33.81 -24.31
C TYR A 36 34.87 32.43 -24.65
N LEU A 37 35.55 32.35 -25.76
CA LEU A 37 36.47 31.28 -26.17
C LEU A 37 37.93 31.77 -25.94
N PRO A 38 38.93 30.88 -26.04
CA PRO A 38 40.01 30.72 -25.09
C PRO A 38 41.27 31.50 -25.49
N GLY A 39 42.09 31.82 -24.51
CA GLY A 39 43.44 32.35 -24.70
C GLY A 39 44.47 31.53 -23.94
N ASP A 40 45.43 31.06 -24.68
CA ASP A 40 46.68 30.40 -24.23
C ASP A 40 47.45 31.26 -23.25
N ALA A 41 48.12 30.64 -22.30
CA ALA A 41 49.56 30.70 -22.12
C ALA A 41 50.06 30.49 -20.68
N VAL A 42 51.12 29.71 -20.66
CA VAL A 42 52.35 29.85 -19.87
C VAL A 42 52.43 29.08 -18.53
N MET A 43 53.22 28.01 -18.63
CA MET A 43 53.89 27.34 -17.53
C MET A 43 54.70 28.27 -16.65
N THR A 44 54.58 28.12 -15.34
CA THR A 44 55.70 28.40 -14.43
C THR A 44 55.82 27.27 -13.41
N ARG A 45 56.93 26.52 -13.56
CA ARG A 45 57.36 25.48 -12.61
C ARG A 45 57.86 26.15 -11.33
N ILE A 46 57.31 25.78 -10.19
CA ILE A 46 57.94 26.00 -8.89
C ILE A 46 58.25 24.65 -8.29
N HIS A 47 59.55 24.36 -8.18
CA HIS A 47 60.11 23.22 -7.47
C HIS A 47 60.12 23.53 -5.97
N PHE A 48 59.45 22.67 -5.18
CA PHE A 48 59.67 22.62 -3.72
C PHE A 48 60.30 21.25 -3.42
N ALA A 49 61.60 21.31 -3.08
CA ALA A 49 62.32 20.16 -2.54
C ALA A 49 62.03 20.07 -1.05
N CYS A 50 61.40 18.97 -0.61
CA CYS A 50 61.32 18.59 0.80
C CYS A 50 62.23 17.41 1.06
N ALA A 51 63.30 17.67 1.85
CA ALA A 51 64.24 16.67 2.32
C ALA A 51 63.55 15.71 3.29
N VAL A 52 63.62 14.41 3.00
CA VAL A 52 63.18 13.33 3.91
C VAL A 52 64.40 12.87 4.70
N SER A 53 64.40 13.17 6.01
CA SER A 53 65.38 12.60 6.95
C SER A 53 64.95 11.19 7.34
N LEU A 54 65.71 10.20 6.92
CA LEU A 54 65.57 8.79 7.30
C LEU A 54 66.13 8.56 8.70
N PHE A 55 65.25 8.29 9.70
CA PHE A 55 65.64 7.73 10.97
C PHE A 55 65.37 6.21 10.95
N LEU A 56 66.45 5.42 10.83
CA LEU A 56 66.44 3.97 10.96
C LEU A 56 66.46 3.62 12.44
N LEU A 57 65.31 3.22 13.00
CA LEU A 57 65.21 2.53 14.27
C LEU A 57 65.16 1.02 14.00
N PHE A 58 66.26 0.32 14.29
CA PHE A 58 66.30 -1.14 14.37
C PHE A 58 65.52 -1.60 15.60
N VAL A 59 64.29 -2.07 15.37
CA VAL A 59 63.53 -2.86 16.38
C VAL A 59 63.68 -4.34 15.98
N SER A 60 64.39 -5.09 16.81
CA SER A 60 64.51 -6.53 16.66
C SER A 60 63.19 -7.23 16.90
N PHE A 61 62.51 -7.63 15.84
CA PHE A 61 61.32 -8.48 15.88
C PHE A 61 61.78 -9.93 16.06
N ARG A 62 61.44 -10.53 17.22
CA ARG A 62 61.41 -12.00 17.37
C ARG A 62 60.20 -12.51 16.58
N PRO A 63 60.30 -13.58 15.76
CA PRO A 63 59.15 -14.18 15.12
C PRO A 63 58.29 -14.90 16.17
N GLY A 64 57.28 -14.22 16.68
CA GLY A 64 56.17 -14.90 17.30
C GLY A 64 55.41 -15.63 16.17
N THR A 65 55.29 -16.93 16.31
CA THR A 65 54.40 -17.76 15.49
C THR A 65 52.97 -17.25 15.60
N SER A 66 52.61 -16.31 14.71
CA SER A 66 51.24 -15.97 14.43
C SER A 66 50.63 -17.19 13.71
N LEU A 67 49.85 -17.97 14.41
CA LEU A 67 48.88 -18.86 13.80
C LEU A 67 47.97 -17.98 12.90
N ALA A 68 48.36 -17.87 11.62
CA ALA A 68 47.47 -17.37 10.59
C ALA A 68 46.20 -18.25 10.65
N ARG A 69 45.14 -17.71 11.28
CA ARG A 69 43.82 -18.29 11.19
C ARG A 69 43.45 -18.28 9.70
N ASN A 70 43.45 -19.46 9.13
CA ASN A 70 43.04 -19.70 7.75
C ASN A 70 41.58 -19.30 7.62
N THR A 71 41.29 -18.08 7.18
CA THR A 71 39.95 -17.46 7.09
C THR A 71 39.17 -17.89 5.86
N ASN A 72 39.53 -19.02 5.24
CA ASN A 72 38.70 -19.68 4.22
C ASN A 72 37.69 -20.64 4.81
N GLY A 73 37.10 -20.31 5.97
CA GLY A 73 35.98 -21.04 6.54
C GLY A 73 34.71 -20.72 5.73
N VAL A 74 34.31 -21.64 4.89
CA VAL A 74 33.00 -21.62 4.23
C VAL A 74 31.94 -21.56 5.32
N ALA A 75 31.12 -20.50 5.35
CA ALA A 75 30.00 -20.38 6.31
C ALA A 75 29.13 -21.66 6.22
N ARG A 76 28.98 -22.38 7.36
CA ARG A 76 28.34 -23.71 7.40
C ARG A 76 27.12 -23.75 8.30
N MET A 77 26.85 -22.68 9.05
CA MET A 77 25.68 -22.58 9.88
C MET A 77 24.40 -22.76 9.07
N ARG A 78 23.46 -23.53 9.62
CA ARG A 78 22.18 -23.80 8.98
C ARG A 78 21.09 -24.06 10.00
N PHE A 79 19.87 -23.68 9.62
CA PHE A 79 18.64 -24.10 10.32
C PHE A 79 18.01 -25.29 9.61
N LYS A 80 17.52 -26.24 10.39
CA LYS A 80 16.66 -27.34 9.94
C LYS A 80 15.28 -27.05 10.47
N VAL A 81 14.28 -26.99 9.60
CA VAL A 81 12.89 -26.72 9.98
C VAL A 81 12.06 -27.95 9.65
N GLU A 82 11.28 -28.42 10.63
CA GLU A 82 10.38 -29.57 10.49
C GLU A 82 9.06 -29.32 11.22
N PHE A 83 8.05 -30.13 10.90
CA PHE A 83 6.81 -30.19 11.67
C PHE A 83 6.48 -31.64 12.04
N PRO A 84 5.86 -31.87 13.23
CA PRO A 84 5.54 -33.22 13.71
C PRO A 84 4.23 -33.75 13.11
N ASN A 85 4.04 -35.08 13.17
CA ASN A 85 2.86 -35.78 12.61
C ASN A 85 1.51 -35.36 13.23
N ASP A 86 1.51 -34.86 14.47
CA ASP A 86 0.29 -34.38 15.14
C ASP A 86 -0.21 -33.03 14.57
N LYS A 87 0.61 -32.31 13.82
CA LYS A 87 0.22 -31.08 13.11
C LYS A 87 -0.29 -31.34 11.69
N SER A 88 0.25 -32.33 11.03
CA SER A 88 -0.27 -32.82 9.76
C SER A 88 0.29 -34.21 9.48
N THR A 89 -0.55 -35.15 9.04
CA THR A 89 -0.13 -36.45 8.52
C THR A 89 0.15 -36.40 7.01
N ALA A 90 -0.34 -35.37 6.32
CA ALA A 90 -0.11 -35.14 4.90
C ALA A 90 1.10 -34.23 4.67
N PRO A 91 1.78 -34.34 3.54
CA PRO A 91 2.79 -33.37 3.10
C PRO A 91 2.19 -31.96 2.98
N LEU A 92 2.96 -30.94 3.30
CA LEU A 92 2.57 -29.52 3.25
C LEU A 92 3.36 -28.77 2.19
N ASP A 93 2.68 -27.88 1.50
CA ASP A 93 3.24 -26.88 0.58
C ASP A 93 3.25 -25.51 1.27
N GLY A 94 4.23 -24.66 0.93
CA GLY A 94 4.24 -23.32 1.47
C GLY A 94 5.59 -22.63 1.45
N ARG A 95 5.67 -21.53 2.19
CA ARG A 95 6.89 -20.75 2.38
C ARG A 95 7.37 -20.91 3.82
N ILE A 96 8.53 -21.48 4.01
CA ILE A 96 9.21 -21.48 5.31
C ILE A 96 9.96 -20.17 5.44
N LEU A 97 9.70 -19.47 6.55
CA LEU A 97 10.32 -18.21 6.93
C LEU A 97 11.07 -18.42 8.25
N VAL A 98 12.36 -18.10 8.28
CA VAL A 98 13.19 -18.11 9.49
C VAL A 98 13.56 -16.67 9.82
N MET A 99 13.17 -16.21 11.01
CA MET A 99 13.35 -14.84 11.49
C MET A 99 14.33 -14.80 12.63
N LEU A 100 15.22 -13.80 12.62
CA LEU A 100 16.21 -13.56 13.65
C LEU A 100 16.05 -12.13 14.17
N SER A 101 15.69 -11.98 15.45
CA SER A 101 15.52 -10.67 16.07
C SER A 101 16.53 -10.44 17.19
N THR A 102 17.06 -9.24 17.29
CA THR A 102 17.89 -8.79 18.41
C THR A 102 17.03 -8.30 19.60
N ASP A 103 15.73 -8.13 19.39
CA ASP A 103 14.76 -7.67 20.38
C ASP A 103 13.77 -8.78 20.75
N ASN A 104 13.27 -8.77 21.98
CA ASN A 104 12.28 -9.71 22.50
C ASN A 104 10.99 -9.04 23.03
N ALA A 105 10.74 -7.80 22.63
CA ALA A 105 9.51 -7.11 23.00
C ALA A 105 8.26 -7.81 22.44
N GLU A 106 8.42 -8.44 21.26
CA GLU A 106 7.40 -9.24 20.59
C GLU A 106 8.03 -10.49 19.97
N GLU A 107 7.21 -11.44 19.49
CA GLU A 107 7.70 -12.57 18.70
C GLU A 107 8.38 -12.09 17.41
N PRO A 108 9.47 -12.70 16.95
CA PRO A 108 10.17 -12.30 15.72
C PRO A 108 9.26 -12.15 14.50
N ARG A 109 8.22 -12.97 14.35
CA ARG A 109 7.26 -12.88 13.25
C ARG A 109 6.48 -11.56 13.20
N PHE A 110 6.39 -10.82 14.29
CA PHE A 110 5.73 -9.53 14.37
C PHE A 110 6.69 -8.34 14.23
N GLN A 111 7.99 -8.61 14.15
CA GLN A 111 9.02 -7.59 14.04
C GLN A 111 9.57 -7.39 12.63
N ILE A 112 8.98 -8.07 11.64
CA ILE A 112 9.31 -7.88 10.22
C ILE A 112 8.47 -6.74 9.67
N THR A 113 9.13 -5.61 9.41
CA THR A 113 8.49 -4.37 8.96
C THR A 113 8.86 -4.03 7.50
N ASN A 114 8.16 -3.05 6.95
CA ASN A 114 8.35 -2.60 5.56
C ASN A 114 9.41 -1.49 5.44
N ASP A 115 10.49 -1.58 6.21
CA ASP A 115 11.60 -0.64 6.17
C ASP A 115 12.96 -1.34 6.10
N ALA A 116 14.02 -0.56 5.81
CA ALA A 116 15.37 -1.09 5.66
C ALA A 116 16.04 -1.51 7.00
N LYS A 117 15.44 -1.16 8.13
CA LYS A 117 15.95 -1.45 9.48
C LYS A 117 15.16 -2.54 10.20
N THR A 118 14.35 -3.30 9.47
CA THR A 118 13.61 -4.44 10.01
C THR A 118 14.52 -5.52 10.57
N GLN A 119 13.97 -6.44 11.37
CA GLN A 119 14.68 -7.64 11.80
C GLN A 119 14.92 -8.59 10.62
N LEU A 120 15.83 -9.55 10.81
CA LEU A 120 16.28 -10.43 9.71
C LEU A 120 15.24 -11.51 9.42
N ILE A 121 15.04 -11.78 8.12
CA ILE A 121 14.18 -12.86 7.65
C ILE A 121 14.80 -13.58 6.45
N PHE A 122 14.67 -14.91 6.43
CA PHE A 122 15.14 -15.78 5.36
C PHE A 122 14.00 -16.69 4.92
N GLY A 123 13.81 -16.84 3.60
CA GLY A 123 12.65 -17.58 3.09
C GLY A 123 13.01 -18.62 2.03
N ILE A 124 12.40 -19.83 2.16
CA ILE A 124 12.50 -20.92 1.17
C ILE A 124 11.12 -21.52 0.91
N THR A 125 10.79 -21.75 -0.37
CA THR A 125 9.57 -22.45 -0.75
C THR A 125 9.76 -23.97 -0.59
N VAL A 126 8.78 -24.64 -0.01
CA VAL A 126 8.71 -26.10 0.10
C VAL A 126 7.50 -26.62 -0.66
N ASP A 127 7.69 -27.74 -1.33
CA ASP A 127 6.67 -28.44 -2.09
C ASP A 127 6.62 -29.91 -1.64
N GLY A 128 5.51 -30.30 -1.01
CA GLY A 128 5.32 -31.64 -0.48
C GLY A 128 6.24 -31.99 0.70
N LEU A 129 6.55 -31.04 1.60
CA LEU A 129 7.33 -31.30 2.81
C LEU A 129 6.57 -32.29 3.68
N LYS A 130 7.14 -33.49 3.90
CA LYS A 130 6.54 -34.53 4.74
C LYS A 130 6.76 -34.26 6.23
N PRO A 131 5.87 -34.67 7.14
CA PRO A 131 6.11 -34.57 8.58
C PRO A 131 7.41 -35.28 8.98
N GLY A 132 8.19 -34.67 9.86
CA GLY A 132 9.51 -35.12 10.28
C GLY A 132 10.61 -35.00 9.22
N SER A 133 10.29 -34.55 7.99
CA SER A 133 11.30 -34.21 6.99
C SER A 133 11.85 -32.82 7.25
N LEU A 134 13.12 -32.61 6.88
CA LEU A 134 13.86 -31.37 7.16
C LEU A 134 13.91 -30.46 5.95
N ALA A 135 13.39 -29.24 6.06
CA ALA A 135 13.74 -28.14 5.18
C ALA A 135 14.99 -27.44 5.72
N VAL A 136 15.94 -27.11 4.83
CA VAL A 136 17.22 -26.53 5.24
C VAL A 136 17.29 -25.09 4.79
N VAL A 137 17.53 -24.18 5.74
CA VAL A 137 17.84 -22.78 5.50
C VAL A 137 19.31 -22.55 5.81
N ASP A 138 20.09 -22.30 4.78
CA ASP A 138 21.55 -22.08 4.85
C ASP A 138 21.94 -20.81 4.08
N ARG A 139 23.24 -20.63 3.85
CA ARG A 139 23.78 -19.46 3.17
C ARG A 139 23.29 -19.23 1.74
N SER A 140 22.73 -20.24 1.10
CA SER A 140 22.17 -20.15 -0.25
C SER A 140 20.76 -19.59 -0.30
N VAL A 141 20.08 -19.54 0.87
CA VAL A 141 18.73 -19.04 0.99
C VAL A 141 18.73 -17.52 1.08
N LEU A 142 17.93 -16.88 0.25
CA LEU A 142 17.81 -15.42 0.20
C LEU A 142 17.20 -14.90 1.50
N GLY A 143 17.79 -13.82 2.04
CA GLY A 143 17.33 -13.11 3.20
C GLY A 143 17.12 -11.62 2.95
N TYR A 144 16.54 -10.94 3.95
CA TYR A 144 16.34 -9.50 4.01
C TYR A 144 16.44 -9.01 5.47
N PRO A 145 16.98 -7.82 5.76
CA PRO A 145 17.74 -6.94 4.86
C PRO A 145 19.16 -7.46 4.51
N ILE A 146 19.62 -8.51 5.21
CA ILE A 146 20.87 -9.20 4.91
C ILE A 146 20.57 -10.35 3.95
N LYS A 147 21.27 -10.36 2.79
CA LYS A 147 20.99 -11.28 1.68
C LYS A 147 21.31 -12.75 1.97
N SER A 148 22.28 -13.03 2.84
CA SER A 148 22.74 -14.39 3.14
C SER A 148 22.98 -14.61 4.62
N LEU A 149 22.68 -15.81 5.13
CA LEU A 149 23.09 -16.21 6.49
C LEU A 149 24.59 -16.08 6.74
N ALA A 150 25.40 -16.15 5.68
CA ALA A 150 26.86 -15.99 5.78
C ALA A 150 27.28 -14.59 6.25
N ASP A 151 26.44 -13.59 6.01
CA ASP A 151 26.73 -12.18 6.27
C ASP A 151 26.10 -11.68 7.59
N VAL A 152 25.37 -12.55 8.31
CA VAL A 152 24.74 -12.20 9.58
C VAL A 152 25.81 -11.93 10.65
N PRO A 153 25.79 -10.80 11.36
CA PRO A 153 26.74 -10.56 12.45
C PRO A 153 26.64 -11.62 13.54
N ALA A 154 27.78 -12.10 14.01
CA ALA A 154 27.79 -13.04 15.15
C ALA A 154 27.21 -12.37 16.39
N GLY A 155 26.27 -13.03 17.06
CA GLY A 155 25.55 -12.44 18.18
C GLY A 155 24.41 -13.28 18.74
N TRP A 156 23.76 -12.75 19.78
CA TRP A 156 22.55 -13.35 20.36
C TRP A 156 21.32 -12.87 19.60
N TYR A 157 20.50 -13.84 19.14
CA TYR A 157 19.24 -13.59 18.47
C TYR A 157 18.11 -14.40 19.06
N TRP A 158 16.91 -13.88 19.00
CA TRP A 158 15.67 -14.62 19.13
C TRP A 158 15.32 -15.16 17.75
N VAL A 159 15.28 -16.49 17.62
CA VAL A 159 15.05 -17.16 16.34
C VAL A 159 13.69 -17.85 16.35
N GLN A 160 12.90 -17.65 15.30
CA GLN A 160 11.60 -18.26 15.12
C GLN A 160 11.45 -18.71 13.67
N ALA A 161 10.78 -19.85 13.45
CA ALA A 161 10.37 -20.31 12.13
C ALA A 161 8.85 -20.29 11.99
N LEU A 162 8.37 -20.07 10.76
CA LEU A 162 6.97 -20.15 10.39
C LEU A 162 6.84 -20.81 9.02
N LEU A 163 5.83 -21.68 8.84
CA LEU A 163 5.38 -22.18 7.55
C LEU A 163 4.10 -21.45 7.14
N HIS A 164 4.20 -20.55 6.16
CA HIS A 164 3.06 -19.95 5.47
C HIS A 164 2.52 -20.98 4.48
N LYS A 165 1.42 -21.64 4.83
CA LYS A 165 0.88 -22.77 4.08
C LYS A 165 0.24 -22.33 2.77
N TYR A 166 0.50 -23.08 1.71
CA TYR A 166 -0.17 -22.94 0.43
C TYR A 166 -1.16 -24.06 0.21
N GLU A 167 -2.24 -23.75 -0.48
CA GLU A 167 -3.26 -24.68 -0.94
C GLU A 167 -3.24 -24.77 -2.46
N THR A 168 -3.69 -25.91 -3.00
CA THR A 168 -3.78 -26.09 -4.44
C THR A 168 -5.10 -25.55 -4.96
N PHE A 169 -5.01 -24.75 -6.04
CA PHE A 169 -6.13 -24.19 -6.77
C PHE A 169 -6.10 -24.72 -8.20
N HIS A 170 -7.26 -25.21 -8.67
CA HIS A 170 -7.47 -25.64 -10.05
C HIS A 170 -8.30 -24.58 -10.76
N LEU A 171 -7.63 -23.68 -11.48
CA LEU A 171 -8.25 -22.50 -12.08
C LEU A 171 -9.08 -22.86 -13.32
N LYS A 172 -10.13 -22.07 -13.60
CA LYS A 172 -10.98 -22.22 -14.79
C LYS A 172 -10.20 -22.24 -16.11
N ASN A 173 -9.07 -21.54 -16.17
CA ASN A 173 -8.19 -21.49 -17.34
C ASN A 173 -7.33 -22.75 -17.54
N GLY A 174 -7.48 -23.78 -16.69
CA GLY A 174 -6.78 -25.05 -16.75
C GLY A 174 -5.45 -25.11 -16.00
N HIS A 175 -4.96 -24.00 -15.46
CA HIS A 175 -3.76 -24.00 -14.64
C HIS A 175 -4.03 -24.51 -13.22
N THR A 176 -2.99 -25.08 -12.63
CA THR A 176 -2.97 -25.48 -11.22
C THR A 176 -1.87 -24.70 -10.52
N VAL A 177 -2.24 -23.92 -9.49
CA VAL A 177 -1.32 -23.07 -8.73
C VAL A 177 -1.41 -23.37 -7.23
N LYS A 178 -0.34 -23.06 -6.49
CA LYS A 178 -0.27 -23.22 -5.03
C LYS A 178 -0.14 -21.86 -4.39
N LEU A 179 -1.14 -21.45 -3.64
CA LEU A 179 -1.29 -20.10 -3.07
C LEU A 179 -1.79 -20.18 -1.62
N PRO A 180 -1.49 -19.17 -0.77
CA PRO A 180 -2.09 -19.07 0.54
C PRO A 180 -3.57 -18.71 0.41
N MET A 181 -4.45 -19.39 1.16
CA MET A 181 -5.87 -19.08 1.21
C MET A 181 -6.15 -18.13 2.36
N ASP A 182 -6.75 -16.98 2.06
CA ASP A 182 -7.24 -16.07 3.11
C ASP A 182 -8.32 -16.74 3.97
N ARG A 183 -8.21 -16.62 5.29
CA ARG A 183 -9.14 -17.14 6.29
C ARG A 183 -9.70 -16.05 7.20
N GLY A 184 -9.67 -14.77 6.73
CA GLY A 184 -10.15 -13.58 7.44
C GLY A 184 -9.05 -12.73 8.06
N GLU A 185 -7.78 -13.04 7.78
CA GLU A 185 -6.62 -12.24 8.21
C GLU A 185 -6.22 -11.13 7.24
N GLY A 186 -6.81 -11.11 6.03
CA GLY A 186 -6.40 -10.19 4.98
C GLY A 186 -5.00 -10.49 4.47
N GLN A 187 -4.68 -11.76 4.20
CA GLN A 187 -3.38 -12.25 3.68
C GLN A 187 -2.13 -11.87 4.51
N LYS A 188 -2.30 -11.61 5.80
CA LYS A 188 -1.16 -11.36 6.69
C LYS A 188 -0.51 -12.68 7.10
N TRP A 189 0.55 -13.07 6.42
CA TRP A 189 1.24 -14.36 6.61
C TRP A 189 1.57 -14.69 8.06
N ASN A 190 1.88 -13.68 8.89
CA ASN A 190 2.22 -13.82 10.31
C ASN A 190 1.00 -14.00 11.24
N HIS A 191 -0.20 -13.80 10.73
CA HIS A 191 -1.49 -13.98 11.42
C HIS A 191 -2.40 -15.04 10.79
N ALA A 192 -2.02 -15.59 9.63
CA ALA A 192 -2.88 -16.47 8.84
C ALA A 192 -3.24 -17.77 9.59
N PRO A 193 -4.54 -18.02 9.86
CA PRO A 193 -4.99 -19.20 10.59
C PRO A 193 -4.55 -20.51 9.92
N GLY A 194 -4.09 -21.44 10.75
CA GLY A 194 -3.60 -22.73 10.28
C GLY A 194 -2.12 -22.74 9.88
N ASN A 195 -1.44 -21.60 9.79
CA ASN A 195 0.01 -21.59 9.63
C ASN A 195 0.69 -22.20 10.84
N LEU A 196 1.76 -22.98 10.59
CA LEU A 196 2.54 -23.60 11.66
C LEU A 196 3.74 -22.73 12.01
N TYR A 197 4.06 -22.63 13.27
CA TYR A 197 5.21 -21.85 13.74
C TYR A 197 5.90 -22.49 14.95
N SER A 198 7.15 -22.11 15.19
CA SER A 198 7.93 -22.52 16.37
C SER A 198 7.86 -21.48 17.48
N ALA A 199 8.02 -21.90 18.74
CA ALA A 199 8.31 -20.96 19.80
C ALA A 199 9.63 -20.20 19.52
N PRO A 200 9.73 -18.89 19.87
CA PRO A 200 10.98 -18.15 19.78
C PRO A 200 12.04 -18.75 20.71
N LYS A 201 13.26 -18.95 20.21
CA LYS A 201 14.40 -19.45 21.00
C LYS A 201 15.56 -18.48 20.95
N LYS A 202 16.11 -18.09 22.11
CA LYS A 202 17.33 -17.30 22.18
C LYS A 202 18.53 -18.20 21.91
N MET A 203 19.35 -17.87 20.92
CA MET A 203 20.55 -18.65 20.58
C MET A 203 21.67 -17.75 20.05
N TRP A 204 22.91 -18.21 20.23
CA TRP A 204 24.08 -17.59 19.65
C TRP A 204 24.20 -17.98 18.19
N ILE A 205 24.28 -17.01 17.32
CA ILE A 205 24.46 -17.18 15.88
C ILE A 205 25.90 -16.82 15.54
N ASP A 206 26.61 -17.76 14.92
CA ASP A 206 27.91 -17.54 14.31
C ASP A 206 27.89 -18.18 12.92
N PRO A 207 27.81 -17.37 11.85
CA PRO A 207 27.70 -17.88 10.48
C PRO A 207 28.90 -18.74 10.06
N HIS A 208 30.06 -18.58 10.70
CA HIS A 208 31.29 -19.33 10.38
C HIS A 208 31.41 -20.63 11.16
N SER A 209 30.50 -20.92 12.08
CA SER A 209 30.45 -22.18 12.80
C SER A 209 29.82 -23.31 11.97
N ASP A 210 30.07 -24.57 12.38
CA ASP A 210 29.38 -25.75 11.83
C ASP A 210 28.03 -26.02 12.54
N ALA A 211 27.47 -25.00 13.23
CA ALA A 211 26.26 -25.17 14.02
C ALA A 211 25.04 -25.55 13.15
N VAL A 212 24.29 -26.51 13.62
CA VAL A 212 23.02 -26.93 13.06
C VAL A 212 21.96 -26.77 14.13
N SER A 213 20.97 -25.92 13.91
CA SER A 213 19.86 -25.68 14.83
C SER A 213 18.56 -26.20 14.23
N THR A 214 17.85 -27.05 14.97
CA THR A 214 16.52 -27.53 14.55
C THR A 214 15.42 -26.67 15.17
N LEU A 215 14.51 -26.19 14.32
CA LEU A 215 13.31 -25.45 14.67
C LEU A 215 12.09 -26.32 14.34
N VAL A 216 11.31 -26.64 15.36
CA VAL A 216 10.12 -27.49 15.21
C VAL A 216 8.88 -26.60 15.18
N LEU A 217 8.07 -26.75 14.13
CA LEU A 217 6.82 -26.02 13.95
C LEU A 217 5.70 -26.78 14.69
N ASP A 218 5.68 -26.68 16.02
CA ASP A 218 4.78 -27.40 16.91
C ASP A 218 3.56 -26.58 17.36
N GLN A 219 3.46 -25.32 16.92
CA GLN A 219 2.34 -24.44 17.19
C GLN A 219 1.57 -24.14 15.91
N GLU A 220 0.29 -23.81 16.05
CA GLU A 220 -0.61 -23.44 14.94
C GLU A 220 -1.33 -22.14 15.25
N ILE A 221 -1.43 -21.23 14.26
CA ILE A 221 -2.16 -19.98 14.41
C ILE A 221 -3.66 -20.31 14.47
N PRO A 222 -4.37 -19.88 15.53
CA PRO A 222 -5.78 -20.22 15.72
C PRO A 222 -6.70 -19.49 14.74
N PRO A 223 -7.94 -19.99 14.52
CA PRO A 223 -8.96 -19.31 13.74
C PRO A 223 -9.28 -17.91 14.29
N ILE A 224 -9.55 -16.97 13.37
CA ILE A 224 -9.99 -15.61 13.72
C ILE A 224 -11.47 -15.64 14.12
N GLN A 225 -11.79 -14.98 15.22
CA GLN A 225 -13.18 -14.76 15.60
C GLN A 225 -13.72 -13.54 14.85
N PRO A 226 -14.83 -13.65 14.12
CA PRO A 226 -15.44 -12.52 13.44
C PRO A 226 -15.84 -11.41 14.44
N ALA A 227 -15.69 -10.16 14.04
CA ALA A 227 -16.18 -9.04 14.81
C ALA A 227 -17.71 -9.13 14.95
N PRO A 228 -18.29 -8.85 16.14
CA PRO A 228 -19.74 -8.88 16.32
C PRO A 228 -20.42 -7.68 15.64
N ASP A 229 -21.65 -7.89 15.22
CA ASP A 229 -22.51 -6.79 14.80
C ASP A 229 -22.85 -5.87 15.99
N THR A 230 -22.87 -4.56 15.73
CA THR A 230 -23.36 -3.55 16.67
C THR A 230 -24.67 -2.93 16.18
N LYS A 231 -25.15 -1.87 16.85
CA LYS A 231 -26.29 -1.09 16.34
C LYS A 231 -25.98 -0.54 14.94
N TYR A 232 -24.82 0.04 14.74
CA TYR A 232 -24.46 0.76 13.52
C TYR A 232 -23.60 -0.07 12.55
N VAL A 233 -22.73 -0.94 13.04
CA VAL A 233 -21.83 -1.74 12.19
C VAL A 233 -22.40 -3.14 12.01
N LYS A 234 -22.57 -3.55 10.75
CA LYS A 234 -23.01 -4.88 10.35
C LYS A 234 -21.96 -5.52 9.45
N HIS A 235 -22.00 -6.84 9.38
CA HIS A 235 -21.11 -7.61 8.51
C HIS A 235 -21.95 -8.43 7.54
N ILE A 236 -21.53 -8.45 6.28
CA ILE A 236 -22.11 -9.29 5.24
C ILE A 236 -21.02 -10.15 4.62
N LYS A 237 -21.36 -11.42 4.37
CA LYS A 237 -20.51 -12.33 3.60
C LYS A 237 -21.39 -13.10 2.64
N ILE A 238 -21.00 -13.13 1.38
CA ILE A 238 -21.67 -13.89 0.31
C ILE A 238 -20.68 -14.82 -0.36
N GLN A 239 -21.13 -15.96 -0.83
CA GLN A 239 -20.36 -16.77 -1.76
C GLN A 239 -20.53 -16.18 -3.15
N SER A 240 -19.42 -15.76 -3.76
CA SER A 240 -19.41 -15.27 -5.14
C SER A 240 -19.46 -16.45 -6.11
N LYS A 241 -20.42 -16.45 -7.01
CA LYS A 241 -20.52 -17.43 -8.10
C LYS A 241 -19.38 -17.25 -9.11
N LEU A 242 -19.14 -16.00 -9.51
CA LEU A 242 -18.11 -15.65 -10.49
C LEU A 242 -16.71 -16.05 -10.01
N LEU A 243 -16.38 -15.72 -8.76
CA LEU A 243 -15.07 -16.06 -8.19
C LEU A 243 -14.94 -17.56 -7.90
N THR A 244 -16.01 -18.22 -7.42
CA THR A 244 -16.03 -19.66 -7.20
C THR A 244 -15.75 -20.42 -8.50
N GLU A 245 -16.34 -19.98 -9.61
CA GLU A 245 -16.11 -20.57 -10.93
C GLU A 245 -14.67 -20.36 -11.42
N PHE A 246 -14.10 -19.15 -11.21
CA PHE A 246 -12.72 -18.85 -11.61
C PHE A 246 -11.69 -19.66 -10.82
N TRP A 247 -11.84 -19.70 -9.48
CA TRP A 247 -10.87 -20.33 -8.58
C TRP A 247 -11.05 -21.84 -8.41
N GLY A 248 -12.13 -22.42 -8.95
CA GLY A 248 -12.43 -23.85 -8.85
C GLY A 248 -12.80 -24.33 -7.45
N ARG A 249 -13.15 -23.41 -6.55
CA ARG A 249 -13.51 -23.68 -5.15
C ARG A 249 -14.37 -22.54 -4.58
N PRO A 250 -15.12 -22.77 -3.47
CA PRO A 250 -15.91 -21.70 -2.85
C PRO A 250 -15.07 -20.48 -2.49
N MET A 251 -15.41 -19.34 -3.08
CA MET A 251 -14.81 -18.03 -2.81
C MET A 251 -15.88 -17.05 -2.35
N PHE A 252 -15.50 -16.14 -1.46
CA PHE A 252 -16.42 -15.26 -0.77
C PHE A 252 -16.02 -13.80 -0.95
N LEU A 253 -17.02 -12.93 -0.98
CA LEU A 253 -16.91 -11.48 -0.79
C LEU A 253 -17.64 -11.09 0.48
N GLY A 254 -17.18 -10.03 1.11
CA GLY A 254 -17.83 -9.47 2.28
C GLY A 254 -17.79 -7.96 2.29
N ALA A 255 -18.44 -7.37 3.29
CA ALA A 255 -18.30 -5.96 3.60
C ALA A 255 -18.62 -5.71 5.08
N CYS A 256 -17.92 -4.76 5.66
CA CYS A 256 -18.35 -4.04 6.86
C CYS A 256 -19.30 -2.95 6.41
N VAL A 257 -20.46 -2.83 7.06
CA VAL A 257 -21.56 -1.93 6.66
C VAL A 257 -21.86 -0.99 7.81
N LEU A 258 -21.75 0.33 7.58
CA LEU A 258 -22.12 1.36 8.53
C LEU A 258 -23.52 1.86 8.19
N LEU A 259 -24.47 1.62 9.11
CA LEU A 259 -25.86 2.03 8.96
C LEU A 259 -26.06 3.47 9.44
N PRO A 260 -26.89 4.27 8.77
CA PRO A 260 -27.20 5.64 9.20
C PRO A 260 -27.94 5.66 10.55
N HIS A 261 -27.75 6.74 11.29
CA HIS A 261 -28.55 6.99 12.49
C HIS A 261 -30.05 7.07 12.12
N GLY A 262 -30.92 6.45 12.92
CA GLY A 262 -32.34 6.37 12.63
C GLY A 262 -32.74 5.30 11.62
N PHE A 263 -31.83 4.36 11.26
CA PHE A 263 -32.13 3.31 10.28
C PHE A 263 -33.37 2.48 10.64
N ASP A 264 -33.51 2.03 11.89
CA ASP A 264 -34.62 1.19 12.32
C ASP A 264 -35.90 2.02 12.53
N GLU A 265 -35.76 3.28 12.94
CA GLU A 265 -36.85 4.22 13.20
C GLU A 265 -37.54 4.72 11.91
N HIS A 266 -36.83 4.62 10.75
CA HIS A 266 -37.33 5.05 9.44
C HIS A 266 -37.37 3.89 8.43
N PRO A 267 -38.26 2.88 8.60
CA PRO A 267 -38.23 1.65 7.79
C PRO A 267 -38.57 1.86 6.32
N GLN A 268 -39.16 2.98 5.93
CA GLN A 268 -39.50 3.33 4.55
C GLN A 268 -38.37 4.10 3.84
N ALA A 269 -37.37 4.58 4.56
CA ALA A 269 -36.25 5.31 3.98
C ALA A 269 -35.37 4.39 3.12
N ARG A 270 -34.89 4.93 2.00
CA ARG A 270 -33.94 4.28 1.11
C ARG A 270 -32.72 5.18 0.96
N TYR A 271 -31.55 4.62 1.06
CA TYR A 271 -30.32 5.37 1.28
C TYR A 271 -29.41 5.37 0.06
N PRO A 272 -28.67 6.48 -0.20
CA PRO A 272 -27.52 6.41 -1.10
C PRO A 272 -26.47 5.46 -0.54
N LEU A 273 -25.71 4.82 -1.43
CA LEU A 273 -24.62 3.91 -1.08
C LEU A 273 -23.26 4.60 -1.35
N ALA A 274 -22.47 4.70 -0.31
CA ALA A 274 -21.08 5.14 -0.41
C ALA A 274 -20.14 3.94 -0.16
N ILE A 275 -19.21 3.72 -1.07
CA ILE A 275 -18.32 2.58 -1.07
C ILE A 275 -16.92 3.10 -0.81
N PHE A 276 -16.40 2.79 0.37
CA PHE A 276 -15.02 3.06 0.71
C PHE A 276 -14.16 1.88 0.31
N HIS A 277 -13.21 2.16 -0.56
CA HIS A 277 -12.21 1.21 -1.05
C HIS A 277 -10.92 1.31 -0.24
N GLY A 278 -10.23 0.20 -0.09
CA GLY A 278 -8.96 0.08 0.62
C GLY A 278 -8.63 -1.35 1.01
N HIS A 279 -7.60 -1.48 1.83
CA HIS A 279 -7.18 -2.79 2.35
C HIS A 279 -8.25 -3.46 3.20
N PHE A 280 -8.10 -4.77 3.41
CA PHE A 280 -9.07 -5.62 4.11
C PHE A 280 -9.51 -5.05 5.47
N PRO A 281 -10.79 -4.65 5.62
CA PRO A 281 -11.30 -4.11 6.87
C PRO A 281 -11.79 -5.25 7.79
N VAL A 282 -11.45 -5.16 9.07
CA VAL A 282 -12.04 -6.05 10.11
C VAL A 282 -13.33 -5.47 10.65
N THR A 283 -13.45 -4.14 10.62
CA THR A 283 -14.61 -3.33 11.01
C THR A 283 -14.56 -2.03 10.22
N ILE A 284 -15.53 -1.14 10.39
CA ILE A 284 -15.50 0.20 9.77
C ILE A 284 -14.31 1.01 10.31
N GLY A 285 -13.43 1.40 9.41
CA GLY A 285 -12.25 2.19 9.72
C GLY A 285 -12.61 3.57 10.27
N GLY A 286 -11.94 3.98 11.35
CA GLY A 286 -12.16 5.30 11.94
C GLY A 286 -13.54 5.52 12.58
N PHE A 287 -14.31 4.46 12.90
CA PHE A 287 -15.61 4.54 13.60
C PHE A 287 -15.53 3.83 14.96
N ARG A 288 -15.95 4.53 16.02
CA ARG A 288 -15.92 4.02 17.38
C ARG A 288 -17.12 4.53 18.18
N GLU A 289 -17.98 3.62 18.65
CA GLU A 289 -19.20 3.95 19.38
C GLU A 289 -18.96 4.35 20.86
N THR A 290 -17.77 4.04 21.39
CA THR A 290 -17.41 4.33 22.79
C THR A 290 -16.36 5.45 22.88
N PRO A 291 -16.36 6.24 23.96
CA PRO A 291 -15.29 7.21 24.21
C PRO A 291 -13.89 6.61 24.12
N PRO A 292 -12.87 7.41 23.84
CA PRO A 292 -11.48 6.95 23.89
C PRO A 292 -11.15 6.28 25.22
N ASP A 293 -10.32 5.23 25.17
CA ASP A 293 -9.88 4.53 26.38
C ASP A 293 -9.02 5.43 27.24
N ALA A 294 -9.52 5.74 28.44
CA ALA A 294 -8.81 6.61 29.40
C ALA A 294 -7.46 6.01 29.86
N ASN A 295 -7.31 4.69 29.81
CA ASN A 295 -6.11 3.97 30.25
C ASN A 295 -5.17 3.62 29.10
N LEU A 296 -5.48 4.02 27.87
CA LEU A 296 -4.64 3.75 26.71
C LEU A 296 -3.25 4.37 26.92
N LYS A 297 -2.23 3.54 26.90
CA LYS A 297 -0.83 4.02 26.94
C LYS A 297 -0.52 4.76 25.63
N PRO A 298 -0.01 6.01 25.72
CA PRO A 298 0.37 6.73 24.52
C PRO A 298 1.50 6.03 23.79
N ASP A 299 1.36 5.87 22.48
CA ASP A 299 2.43 5.45 21.57
C ASP A 299 3.31 6.63 21.14
N TYR A 300 4.26 6.36 20.27
CA TYR A 300 5.00 7.37 19.53
C TYR A 300 4.97 7.03 18.03
N ASN A 301 4.28 7.83 17.26
CA ASN A 301 4.26 7.69 15.80
C ASN A 301 5.47 8.40 15.18
N LYS A 302 6.45 7.61 14.72
CA LYS A 302 7.68 8.12 14.11
C LYS A 302 7.43 8.92 12.82
N ARG A 303 6.43 8.53 12.02
CA ARG A 303 6.12 9.17 10.74
C ARG A 303 5.70 10.62 10.93
N PHE A 304 4.82 10.88 11.88
CA PHE A 304 4.28 12.21 12.14
C PHE A 304 4.98 12.95 13.27
N ASN A 305 5.93 12.31 13.95
CA ASN A 305 6.59 12.84 15.14
C ASN A 305 5.57 13.26 16.22
N ILE A 306 4.60 12.38 16.49
CA ILE A 306 3.51 12.64 17.44
C ILE A 306 3.51 11.60 18.54
N HIS A 307 3.53 12.06 19.80
CA HIS A 307 3.24 11.22 20.97
C HIS A 307 1.74 11.05 21.16
N GLY A 308 1.31 9.81 21.43
CA GLY A 308 -0.09 9.49 21.68
C GLY A 308 -0.95 9.56 20.42
N TYR A 309 -0.38 9.24 19.26
CA TYR A 309 -1.14 9.21 18.01
C TYR A 309 -2.29 8.20 18.07
N ASN A 310 -2.10 7.06 18.72
CA ASN A 310 -3.14 6.08 19.01
C ASN A 310 -4.35 6.68 19.78
N LYS A 311 -4.14 7.66 20.66
CA LYS A 311 -5.23 8.39 21.33
C LYS A 311 -5.97 9.29 20.36
N ILE A 312 -5.23 9.99 19.50
CA ILE A 312 -5.80 10.84 18.45
C ILE A 312 -6.65 9.99 17.51
N GLU A 313 -6.20 8.80 17.11
CA GLU A 313 -6.99 7.88 16.28
C GLU A 313 -8.30 7.50 16.95
N GLN A 314 -8.29 7.16 18.24
CA GLN A 314 -9.53 6.87 18.99
C GLN A 314 -10.43 8.10 19.14
N GLU A 315 -9.86 9.29 19.35
CA GLU A 315 -10.62 10.55 19.43
C GLU A 315 -11.31 10.88 18.11
N GLN A 316 -10.59 10.76 16.97
CA GLN A 316 -11.16 10.99 15.64
C GLN A 316 -12.23 9.95 15.30
N ALA A 317 -12.02 8.68 15.66
CA ALA A 317 -13.01 7.62 15.45
C ALA A 317 -14.29 7.85 16.30
N TYR A 318 -14.16 8.29 17.54
CA TYR A 318 -15.31 8.67 18.37
C TYR A 318 -15.97 9.97 17.90
N GLN A 319 -15.19 10.91 17.32
CA GLN A 319 -15.75 12.11 16.71
C GLN A 319 -16.61 11.75 15.48
N LEU A 320 -16.17 10.78 14.65
CA LEU A 320 -17.01 10.28 13.55
C LEU A 320 -18.34 9.72 14.07
N TYR A 321 -18.34 8.95 15.16
CA TYR A 321 -19.58 8.45 15.77
C TYR A 321 -20.51 9.60 16.21
N LYS A 322 -19.97 10.65 16.85
CA LYS A 322 -20.76 11.81 17.26
C LYS A 322 -21.34 12.57 16.07
N ASP A 323 -20.51 12.78 15.03
CA ASP A 323 -20.94 13.42 13.80
C ASP A 323 -22.04 12.57 13.12
N TRP A 324 -21.81 11.26 12.99
CA TRP A 324 -22.71 10.28 12.35
C TRP A 324 -24.09 10.22 13.02
N THR A 325 -24.12 10.30 14.33
CA THR A 325 -25.37 10.28 15.11
C THR A 325 -25.98 11.68 15.29
N GLY A 326 -25.28 12.73 14.92
CA GLY A 326 -25.76 14.11 14.95
C GLY A 326 -26.84 14.39 13.88
N PRO A 327 -27.62 15.48 14.05
CA PRO A 327 -28.68 15.82 13.12
C PRO A 327 -28.20 16.25 11.73
N ASP A 328 -27.01 16.83 11.65
CA ASP A 328 -26.50 17.47 10.42
C ASP A 328 -25.71 16.52 9.51
N PHE A 329 -25.37 15.31 9.98
CA PHE A 329 -24.62 14.37 9.16
C PHE A 329 -25.53 13.69 8.13
N PRO A 330 -25.13 13.60 6.85
CA PRO A 330 -25.96 13.00 5.80
C PRO A 330 -26.28 11.52 6.11
N ARG A 331 -27.54 11.12 5.92
CA ARG A 331 -27.95 9.73 6.08
C ARG A 331 -27.64 8.95 4.82
N MET A 332 -26.73 7.98 4.93
CA MET A 332 -26.33 7.07 3.86
C MET A 332 -25.86 5.76 4.45
N VAL A 333 -25.82 4.72 3.63
CA VAL A 333 -25.13 3.48 3.96
C VAL A 333 -23.68 3.60 3.45
N ILE A 334 -22.70 3.32 4.30
CA ILE A 334 -21.30 3.21 3.90
C ILE A 334 -20.90 1.74 3.98
N ILE A 335 -20.14 1.26 2.99
CA ILE A 335 -19.53 -0.06 3.06
C ILE A 335 -18.02 0.04 2.87
N GLU A 336 -17.28 -0.82 3.58
CA GLU A 336 -15.88 -1.13 3.36
C GLU A 336 -15.79 -2.59 2.92
N ILE A 337 -15.27 -2.84 1.72
CA ILE A 337 -15.35 -4.14 1.06
C ILE A 337 -14.27 -5.09 1.59
N GLN A 338 -14.66 -6.35 1.85
CA GLN A 338 -13.74 -7.45 2.12
C GLN A 338 -13.62 -8.31 0.86
N HIS A 339 -12.53 -8.14 0.13
CA HIS A 339 -12.26 -8.81 -1.14
C HIS A 339 -10.83 -9.36 -1.23
N ALA A 340 -10.31 -9.85 -0.09
CA ALA A 340 -9.04 -10.56 -0.05
C ALA A 340 -9.05 -11.76 -1.02
N ASN A 341 -7.90 -12.02 -1.59
CA ASN A 341 -7.68 -13.10 -2.55
C ASN A 341 -6.40 -13.86 -2.20
N PRO A 342 -6.08 -14.95 -2.87
CA PRO A 342 -4.89 -15.73 -2.56
C PRO A 342 -3.54 -15.02 -2.73
N TYR A 343 -3.50 -13.84 -3.34
CA TYR A 343 -2.28 -13.06 -3.50
C TYR A 343 -2.17 -11.89 -2.50
N TYR A 344 -3.32 -11.32 -2.06
CA TYR A 344 -3.29 -10.09 -1.27
C TYR A 344 -4.58 -9.85 -0.47
N ASP A 345 -4.58 -8.83 0.37
CA ASP A 345 -5.69 -8.45 1.24
C ASP A 345 -6.83 -7.71 0.50
N ASP A 346 -6.61 -7.27 -0.74
CA ASP A 346 -7.61 -6.74 -1.65
C ASP A 346 -7.38 -7.21 -3.10
N SER A 347 -8.33 -6.98 -3.99
CA SER A 347 -8.30 -7.43 -5.38
C SER A 347 -8.11 -6.30 -6.39
N TYR A 348 -7.81 -5.09 -5.94
CA TYR A 348 -7.86 -3.87 -6.76
C TYR A 348 -9.23 -3.61 -7.41
N ALA A 349 -10.27 -4.31 -6.97
CA ALA A 349 -11.67 -4.16 -7.41
C ALA A 349 -11.89 -4.22 -8.93
N VAL A 350 -11.02 -4.90 -9.68
CA VAL A 350 -11.10 -5.05 -11.14
C VAL A 350 -11.08 -6.50 -11.58
N ASN A 351 -11.47 -6.76 -12.82
CA ASN A 351 -11.28 -8.06 -13.44
C ASN A 351 -9.81 -8.24 -13.81
N SER A 352 -9.23 -9.38 -13.45
CA SER A 352 -7.82 -9.70 -13.67
C SER A 352 -7.67 -11.11 -14.25
N ALA A 353 -6.66 -11.28 -15.10
CA ALA A 353 -6.35 -12.58 -15.69
C ALA A 353 -5.89 -13.60 -14.63
N ASN A 354 -5.23 -13.14 -13.56
CA ASN A 354 -4.70 -13.99 -12.50
C ASN A 354 -5.60 -14.08 -11.27
N LEU A 355 -6.41 -13.05 -10.97
CA LEU A 355 -7.29 -13.01 -9.80
C LEU A 355 -8.74 -13.41 -10.13
N GLY A 356 -9.14 -13.29 -11.39
CA GLY A 356 -10.52 -13.50 -11.81
C GLY A 356 -11.37 -12.22 -11.80
N PRO A 357 -12.70 -12.35 -11.97
CA PRO A 357 -13.60 -11.23 -12.23
C PRO A 357 -14.06 -10.52 -10.94
N TYR A 358 -13.12 -9.98 -10.14
CA TYR A 358 -13.47 -9.28 -8.89
C TYR A 358 -14.29 -8.01 -9.12
N GLY A 359 -13.98 -7.23 -10.17
CA GLY A 359 -14.74 -6.04 -10.49
C GLY A 359 -16.21 -6.36 -10.78
N ASP A 360 -16.47 -7.41 -11.57
CA ASP A 360 -17.83 -7.88 -11.87
C ASP A 360 -18.49 -8.47 -10.62
N ALA A 361 -17.77 -9.25 -9.83
CA ALA A 361 -18.32 -9.87 -8.63
C ALA A 361 -18.72 -8.83 -7.56
N ILE A 362 -17.92 -7.78 -7.40
CA ILE A 362 -18.25 -6.66 -6.51
C ILE A 362 -19.48 -5.91 -7.05
N THR A 363 -19.47 -5.54 -8.35
CA THR A 363 -20.49 -4.68 -8.95
C THR A 363 -21.83 -5.41 -9.12
N TYR A 364 -21.83 -6.71 -9.49
CA TYR A 364 -23.04 -7.44 -9.87
C TYR A 364 -23.51 -8.48 -8.84
N GLU A 365 -22.67 -8.86 -7.86
CA GLU A 365 -23.05 -9.81 -6.82
C GLU A 365 -23.11 -9.16 -5.43
N LEU A 366 -22.01 -8.53 -4.95
CA LEU A 366 -21.94 -7.98 -3.60
C LEU A 366 -22.82 -6.74 -3.43
N ILE A 367 -22.67 -5.73 -4.29
CA ILE A 367 -23.40 -4.46 -4.17
C ILE A 367 -24.91 -4.65 -4.21
N PRO A 368 -25.50 -5.41 -5.15
CA PRO A 368 -26.95 -5.67 -5.13
C PRO A 368 -27.44 -6.36 -3.86
N GLU A 369 -26.65 -7.26 -3.29
CA GLU A 369 -27.04 -7.92 -2.03
C GLU A 369 -26.96 -6.97 -0.83
N VAL A 370 -25.97 -6.09 -0.78
CA VAL A 370 -25.90 -5.00 0.22
C VAL A 370 -27.11 -4.09 0.09
N GLU A 371 -27.42 -3.62 -1.11
CA GLU A 371 -28.54 -2.70 -1.36
C GLU A 371 -29.88 -3.29 -0.97
N LYS A 372 -30.07 -4.55 -1.27
CA LYS A 372 -31.28 -5.30 -0.88
C LYS A 372 -31.41 -5.41 0.63
N ARG A 373 -30.34 -5.79 1.35
CA ARG A 373 -30.36 -5.98 2.80
C ARG A 373 -30.49 -4.68 3.57
N PHE A 374 -29.84 -3.63 3.09
CA PHE A 374 -29.73 -2.36 3.83
C PHE A 374 -30.51 -1.21 3.19
N ARG A 375 -31.55 -1.52 2.41
CA ARG A 375 -32.50 -0.55 1.85
C ARG A 375 -31.82 0.60 1.12
N CYS A 376 -30.80 0.33 0.28
CA CYS A 376 -30.24 1.36 -0.56
C CYS A 376 -31.16 1.68 -1.75
N LEU A 377 -30.90 2.81 -2.42
CA LEU A 377 -31.68 3.25 -3.60
C LEU A 377 -31.58 2.28 -4.78
N GLY A 378 -30.47 1.53 -4.88
CA GLY A 378 -30.30 0.46 -5.87
C GLY A 378 -29.99 0.93 -7.29
N GLU A 379 -29.63 2.19 -7.46
CA GLU A 379 -29.45 2.85 -8.74
C GLU A 379 -28.02 3.41 -8.90
N GLY A 380 -27.45 3.32 -10.09
CA GLY A 380 -26.08 3.79 -10.36
C GLY A 380 -25.85 5.27 -10.04
N TRP A 381 -26.89 6.13 -10.19
CA TRP A 381 -26.80 7.55 -9.85
C TRP A 381 -26.67 7.81 -8.33
N ALA A 382 -26.97 6.82 -7.49
CA ALA A 382 -26.93 6.90 -6.03
C ALA A 382 -25.78 6.09 -5.41
N ARG A 383 -24.83 5.60 -6.21
CA ARG A 383 -23.63 4.88 -5.76
C ARG A 383 -22.39 5.72 -5.96
N PHE A 384 -21.56 5.82 -4.94
CA PHE A 384 -20.38 6.67 -4.91
C PHE A 384 -19.17 5.91 -4.37
N LEU A 385 -18.00 6.25 -4.89
CA LEU A 385 -16.75 5.58 -4.62
C LEU A 385 -15.74 6.55 -3.98
N TYR A 386 -15.01 6.12 -2.99
CA TYR A 386 -13.91 6.90 -2.45
C TYR A 386 -12.91 5.98 -1.74
N GLY A 387 -11.69 6.46 -1.57
CA GLY A 387 -10.62 5.71 -0.91
C GLY A 387 -9.28 6.40 -1.04
N GLY A 388 -8.27 5.83 -0.40
CA GLY A 388 -6.90 6.34 -0.44
C GLY A 388 -5.90 5.24 -0.80
N SER A 389 -4.77 5.60 -1.43
CA SER A 389 -3.75 4.65 -1.84
C SER A 389 -4.32 3.60 -2.81
N THR A 390 -4.18 2.32 -2.51
CA THR A 390 -4.87 1.22 -3.21
C THR A 390 -6.36 1.56 -3.42
N GLY A 391 -7.07 1.95 -2.37
CA GLY A 391 -8.49 2.30 -2.46
C GLY A 391 -8.78 3.54 -3.33
N GLY A 392 -7.83 4.44 -3.47
CA GLY A 392 -7.92 5.55 -4.42
C GLY A 392 -7.85 5.07 -5.88
N TRP A 393 -6.95 4.14 -6.16
CA TRP A 393 -6.87 3.50 -7.47
C TRP A 393 -8.14 2.69 -7.77
N GLU A 394 -8.60 1.88 -6.83
CA GLU A 394 -9.81 1.07 -6.94
C GLU A 394 -11.06 1.92 -7.23
N ALA A 395 -11.24 3.01 -6.49
CA ALA A 395 -12.36 3.94 -6.69
C ALA A 395 -12.34 4.55 -8.10
N LEU A 396 -11.16 4.97 -8.57
CA LEU A 396 -11.01 5.52 -9.92
C LEU A 396 -11.21 4.46 -11.00
N ALA A 397 -10.63 3.28 -10.83
CA ALA A 397 -10.75 2.17 -11.77
C ALA A 397 -12.21 1.70 -11.90
N ALA A 398 -12.91 1.49 -10.76
CA ALA A 398 -14.33 1.13 -10.76
C ALA A 398 -15.19 2.20 -11.47
N GLN A 399 -14.92 3.51 -11.24
CA GLN A 399 -15.63 4.59 -11.94
C GLN A 399 -15.38 4.57 -13.44
N ILE A 400 -14.16 4.25 -13.89
CA ILE A 400 -13.79 4.21 -15.32
C ILE A 400 -14.38 2.97 -16.00
N PHE A 401 -14.25 1.79 -15.39
CA PHE A 401 -14.67 0.52 -15.99
C PHE A 401 -16.18 0.27 -15.88
N TYR A 402 -16.84 0.84 -14.88
CA TYR A 402 -18.29 0.72 -14.66
C TYR A 402 -18.98 2.10 -14.60
N PRO A 403 -18.83 2.97 -15.64
CA PRO A 403 -19.21 4.39 -15.55
C PRO A 403 -20.70 4.64 -15.39
N ASP A 404 -21.56 3.67 -15.75
CA ASP A 404 -23.02 3.75 -15.61
C ASP A 404 -23.50 3.23 -14.24
N HIS A 405 -22.64 2.50 -13.51
CA HIS A 405 -22.96 1.92 -12.20
C HIS A 405 -22.58 2.82 -11.03
N TYR A 406 -21.75 3.84 -11.26
CA TYR A 406 -21.27 4.75 -10.22
C TYR A 406 -21.35 6.21 -10.67
N ASN A 407 -21.63 7.11 -9.72
CA ASN A 407 -21.90 8.52 -9.99
C ASN A 407 -20.85 9.49 -9.42
N GLY A 408 -19.70 9.03 -9.10
CA GLY A 408 -18.56 9.84 -8.66
C GLY A 408 -17.56 9.06 -7.84
N CYS A 409 -16.28 9.41 -8.02
CA CYS A 409 -15.18 8.90 -7.24
C CYS A 409 -14.33 10.04 -6.67
N TRP A 410 -13.88 9.88 -5.41
CA TRP A 410 -12.94 10.74 -4.72
C TRP A 410 -11.72 9.90 -4.35
N ALA A 411 -10.73 9.92 -5.23
CA ALA A 411 -9.51 9.12 -5.12
C ALA A 411 -8.41 9.95 -4.48
N ALA A 412 -8.04 9.59 -3.25
CA ALA A 412 -6.95 10.25 -2.53
C ALA A 412 -5.64 9.48 -2.72
N CYS A 413 -4.54 10.18 -3.06
CA CYS A 413 -3.21 9.60 -3.24
C CYS A 413 -3.26 8.22 -3.92
N PRO A 414 -3.97 8.08 -5.07
CA PRO A 414 -4.16 6.77 -5.68
C PRO A 414 -2.83 6.14 -6.02
N ASP A 415 -2.74 4.82 -5.92
CA ASP A 415 -1.62 4.05 -6.47
C ASP A 415 -1.39 4.44 -7.93
N PRO A 416 -0.24 4.10 -8.55
CA PRO A 416 0.10 4.67 -9.85
C PRO A 416 -1.04 4.53 -10.89
N ILE A 417 -1.66 5.64 -11.23
CA ILE A 417 -2.78 5.74 -12.20
C ILE A 417 -2.31 6.05 -13.62
N ASP A 418 -1.00 6.27 -13.81
CA ASP A 418 -0.32 6.38 -15.11
C ASP A 418 1.06 5.74 -14.95
N PHE A 419 1.32 4.70 -15.72
CA PHE A 419 2.52 3.90 -15.53
C PHE A 419 3.80 4.49 -16.16
N ARG A 420 3.71 5.67 -16.78
CA ARG A 420 4.88 6.52 -17.04
C ARG A 420 5.46 7.09 -15.74
N GLY A 421 4.62 7.17 -14.70
CA GLY A 421 4.98 7.52 -13.32
C GLY A 421 4.67 6.37 -12.36
N PHE A 422 5.07 5.13 -12.68
CA PHE A 422 4.90 3.97 -11.80
C PHE A 422 5.82 4.12 -10.58
N THR A 423 5.36 4.87 -9.59
CA THR A 423 6.13 5.52 -8.53
C THR A 423 7.19 6.45 -9.13
N VAL A 424 8.44 6.00 -9.27
CA VAL A 424 9.57 6.73 -9.89
C VAL A 424 10.09 6.09 -11.19
N VAL A 425 9.36 5.10 -11.71
CA VAL A 425 9.76 4.33 -12.89
C VAL A 425 8.80 4.61 -14.05
N ASN A 426 9.33 4.99 -15.21
CA ASN A 426 8.59 4.88 -16.45
C ASN A 426 8.79 3.47 -17.01
N ILE A 427 7.80 2.58 -16.80
CA ILE A 427 7.94 1.17 -17.19
C ILE A 427 7.97 0.98 -18.71
N TYR A 428 7.64 2.00 -19.49
CA TYR A 428 7.65 1.98 -20.96
C TYR A 428 8.99 2.39 -21.57
N GLU A 429 9.82 3.14 -20.85
CA GLU A 429 11.06 3.71 -21.38
C GLU A 429 12.31 3.21 -20.64
N HIS A 430 12.24 3.10 -19.29
CA HIS A 430 13.39 2.67 -18.50
C HIS A 430 13.72 1.20 -18.74
N GLN A 431 15.00 0.85 -18.72
CA GLN A 431 15.46 -0.54 -18.85
C GLN A 431 15.42 -1.27 -17.50
N ASN A 432 15.65 -0.55 -16.42
CA ASN A 432 15.77 -1.12 -15.08
C ASN A 432 14.91 -0.37 -14.06
N ALA A 433 14.20 -1.11 -13.20
CA ALA A 433 13.35 -0.57 -12.17
C ALA A 433 14.13 -0.05 -10.96
N TYR A 434 15.31 -0.61 -10.68
CA TYR A 434 16.04 -0.34 -9.44
C TYR A 434 17.08 0.77 -9.55
N TYR A 435 17.59 1.00 -10.76
CA TYR A 435 18.69 1.93 -10.99
C TYR A 435 18.37 2.87 -12.13
N LEU A 436 18.90 4.10 -12.03
CA LEU A 436 18.91 5.03 -13.15
C LEU A 436 19.89 4.55 -14.20
N ASP A 437 19.53 4.73 -15.48
CA ASP A 437 20.44 4.51 -16.60
C ASP A 437 21.52 5.60 -16.56
N SER A 438 22.75 5.20 -16.26
CA SER A 438 23.90 6.09 -16.11
C SER A 438 25.18 5.41 -16.60
N GLN A 439 26.03 6.18 -17.28
CA GLN A 439 27.30 5.66 -17.78
C GLN A 439 28.35 5.46 -16.67
N PHE A 440 28.31 6.27 -15.61
CA PHE A 440 29.41 6.37 -14.65
C PHE A 440 29.07 5.91 -13.24
N ALA A 441 27.80 5.87 -12.90
CA ALA A 441 27.35 5.52 -11.56
C ALA A 441 26.04 4.75 -11.59
N LYS A 442 25.95 3.72 -10.76
CA LYS A 442 24.74 2.96 -10.53
C LYS A 442 23.94 3.64 -9.41
N THR A 443 23.03 4.53 -9.76
CA THR A 443 22.24 5.29 -8.78
C THR A 443 20.94 4.54 -8.47
N PRO A 444 20.74 4.09 -7.21
CA PRO A 444 19.51 3.39 -6.83
C PRO A 444 18.31 4.31 -6.88
N ARG A 445 17.17 3.79 -7.34
CA ARG A 445 15.90 4.50 -7.31
C ARG A 445 15.28 4.44 -5.91
N PRO A 446 14.75 5.56 -5.39
CA PRO A 446 14.09 5.59 -4.10
C PRO A 446 12.77 4.79 -4.15
N GLY A 447 12.44 4.11 -3.07
CA GLY A 447 11.15 3.43 -2.89
C GLY A 447 10.19 4.23 -2.03
N MET A 448 10.72 4.86 -0.97
CA MET A 448 9.93 5.68 -0.06
C MET A 448 10.74 6.88 0.44
N ARG A 449 10.07 8.01 0.58
CA ARG A 449 10.60 9.26 1.19
C ARG A 449 9.72 9.74 2.33
N ASN A 450 10.28 10.60 3.19
CA ASN A 450 9.48 11.40 4.12
C ASN A 450 9.14 12.79 3.52
N TYR A 451 8.42 13.64 4.26
CA TYR A 451 8.04 15.00 3.83
C TYR A 451 9.22 15.96 3.60
N LEU A 452 10.42 15.60 4.08
CA LEU A 452 11.67 16.35 3.82
C LEU A 452 12.36 15.86 2.54
N GLY A 453 11.89 14.77 1.92
CA GLY A 453 12.50 14.16 0.75
C GLY A 453 13.60 13.14 1.08
N GLU A 454 13.82 12.81 2.35
CA GLU A 454 14.82 11.82 2.76
C GLU A 454 14.35 10.40 2.40
N VAL A 455 15.22 9.65 1.71
CA VAL A 455 14.93 8.29 1.24
C VAL A 455 15.14 7.30 2.37
N GLY A 456 14.08 6.60 2.76
CA GLY A 456 14.11 5.57 3.81
C GLY A 456 14.47 4.18 3.30
N ILE A 457 14.04 3.85 2.07
CA ILE A 457 14.22 2.54 1.45
C ILE A 457 14.26 2.69 -0.07
N THR A 458 14.98 1.80 -0.76
CA THR A 458 15.05 1.77 -2.24
C THR A 458 14.05 0.78 -2.82
N LEU A 459 13.77 0.90 -4.13
CA LEU A 459 12.92 -0.07 -4.84
C LEU A 459 13.50 -1.48 -4.82
N GLU A 460 14.82 -1.63 -4.98
CA GLU A 460 15.47 -2.94 -4.86
C GLU A 460 15.21 -3.59 -3.50
N GLN A 461 15.37 -2.83 -2.42
CA GLN A 461 15.15 -3.34 -1.06
C GLN A 461 13.70 -3.78 -0.82
N MET A 462 12.71 -3.01 -1.30
CA MET A 462 11.30 -3.37 -1.18
C MET A 462 11.01 -4.68 -1.92
N ASN A 463 11.45 -4.80 -3.16
CA ASN A 463 11.25 -6.01 -3.98
C ASN A 463 12.03 -7.22 -3.46
N GLN A 464 13.23 -7.01 -2.89
CA GLN A 464 13.99 -8.08 -2.25
C GLN A 464 13.25 -8.65 -1.03
N ARG A 465 12.65 -7.79 -0.21
CA ARG A 465 11.84 -8.23 0.94
C ARG A 465 10.68 -9.12 0.47
N GLU A 466 9.95 -8.68 -0.54
CA GLU A 466 8.86 -9.48 -1.09
C GLU A 466 9.33 -10.82 -1.65
N LEU A 467 10.47 -10.86 -2.35
CA LEU A 467 11.03 -12.10 -2.86
C LEU A 467 11.42 -13.09 -1.75
N VAL A 468 11.79 -12.58 -0.56
CA VAL A 468 12.03 -13.42 0.62
C VAL A 468 10.71 -13.95 1.19
N LEU A 469 9.66 -13.13 1.27
CA LEU A 469 8.34 -13.52 1.77
C LEU A 469 7.64 -14.51 0.86
N GLY A 470 7.76 -14.37 -0.47
CA GLY A 470 7.16 -15.28 -1.45
C GLY A 470 7.74 -15.12 -2.84
N THR A 471 7.83 -16.20 -3.61
CA THR A 471 8.10 -16.18 -5.06
C THR A 471 6.78 -16.18 -5.84
N ASP A 472 6.83 -15.85 -7.13
CA ASP A 472 5.69 -15.95 -8.05
C ASP A 472 4.47 -15.11 -7.60
N SER A 473 4.72 -13.89 -7.14
CA SER A 473 3.72 -12.94 -6.60
C SER A 473 3.00 -13.40 -5.32
N ARG A 474 3.61 -14.28 -4.51
CA ARG A 474 3.01 -14.85 -3.30
C ARG A 474 3.48 -14.22 -1.99
N SER A 475 4.08 -13.04 -2.03
CA SER A 475 4.58 -12.37 -0.82
C SER A 475 3.45 -11.85 0.10
N GLY A 476 2.29 -11.56 -0.44
CA GLY A 476 1.22 -10.86 0.25
C GLY A 476 1.50 -9.35 0.41
N ASP A 477 2.36 -8.76 -0.42
CA ASP A 477 2.75 -7.36 -0.38
C ASP A 477 2.49 -6.61 -1.71
N GLN A 478 2.72 -5.29 -1.69
CA GLN A 478 2.25 -4.33 -2.68
C GLN A 478 2.78 -4.53 -4.11
N TRP A 479 4.07 -4.83 -4.30
CA TRP A 479 4.64 -5.02 -5.63
C TRP A 479 4.17 -6.32 -6.28
N ASP A 480 3.95 -7.34 -5.47
CA ASP A 480 3.43 -8.63 -5.93
C ASP A 480 1.95 -8.55 -6.29
N ILE A 481 1.11 -7.81 -5.55
CA ILE A 481 -0.28 -7.65 -5.95
C ILE A 481 -0.42 -6.83 -7.22
N TRP A 482 0.34 -5.75 -7.42
CA TRP A 482 0.33 -5.02 -8.68
C TRP A 482 0.64 -5.94 -9.85
N GLN A 483 1.67 -6.79 -9.68
CA GLN A 483 2.03 -7.79 -10.68
C GLN A 483 0.91 -8.82 -10.88
N ALA A 484 0.29 -9.31 -9.80
CA ALA A 484 -0.79 -10.28 -9.89
C ALA A 484 -2.04 -9.72 -10.56
N VAL A 485 -2.40 -8.46 -10.27
CA VAL A 485 -3.58 -7.81 -10.88
C VAL A 485 -3.34 -7.50 -12.35
N TYR A 486 -2.20 -6.86 -12.66
CA TYR A 486 -2.02 -6.21 -13.96
C TYR A 486 -1.36 -7.09 -15.01
N SER A 487 -0.69 -8.19 -14.64
CA SER A 487 0.07 -9.02 -15.58
C SER A 487 -0.78 -10.07 -16.31
N PRO A 488 -0.36 -10.47 -17.51
CA PRO A 488 -0.88 -11.67 -18.13
C PRO A 488 -0.45 -12.92 -17.34
N VAL A 489 -1.18 -14.02 -17.52
CA VAL A 489 -0.84 -15.32 -16.93
C VAL A 489 0.42 -15.89 -17.57
N GLY A 490 1.36 -16.38 -16.77
CA GLY A 490 2.52 -17.13 -17.23
C GLY A 490 2.19 -18.56 -17.66
N ASN A 491 3.13 -19.22 -18.31
CA ASN A 491 2.95 -20.62 -18.75
C ASN A 491 2.83 -21.59 -17.57
N ASP A 492 3.32 -21.20 -16.40
CA ASP A 492 3.26 -21.92 -15.13
C ASP A 492 1.97 -21.63 -14.33
N GLY A 493 1.12 -20.73 -14.83
CA GLY A 493 -0.13 -20.34 -14.19
C GLY A 493 0.00 -19.19 -13.20
N TYR A 494 1.21 -18.71 -12.93
CA TYR A 494 1.45 -17.53 -12.09
C TYR A 494 1.54 -16.24 -12.90
N PRO A 495 1.44 -15.06 -12.27
CA PRO A 495 1.56 -13.78 -12.96
C PRO A 495 2.95 -13.61 -13.60
N LYS A 496 3.00 -13.18 -14.87
CA LYS A 496 4.29 -12.81 -15.48
C LYS A 496 4.89 -11.61 -14.76
N PRO A 497 6.19 -11.65 -14.38
CA PRO A 497 6.82 -10.53 -13.71
C PRO A 497 6.96 -9.32 -14.65
N ILE A 498 6.60 -8.13 -14.14
CA ILE A 498 6.85 -6.85 -14.84
C ILE A 498 8.36 -6.55 -14.93
N TRP A 499 9.11 -7.00 -13.94
CA TRP A 499 10.57 -7.04 -13.96
C TRP A 499 11.10 -8.23 -13.17
N ASP A 500 12.27 -8.67 -13.52
CA ASP A 500 13.00 -9.64 -12.72
C ASP A 500 13.34 -9.05 -11.35
N LYS A 501 12.80 -9.62 -10.28
CA LYS A 501 12.96 -9.10 -8.91
C LYS A 501 14.38 -9.18 -8.36
N ALA A 502 15.26 -10.02 -8.94
CA ALA A 502 16.65 -10.09 -8.54
C ALA A 502 17.51 -9.00 -9.20
N THR A 503 17.15 -8.58 -10.42
CA THR A 503 17.97 -7.68 -11.24
C THR A 503 17.34 -6.31 -11.53
N GLY A 504 16.01 -6.21 -11.45
CA GLY A 504 15.24 -5.03 -11.82
C GLY A 504 15.03 -4.87 -13.33
N GLN A 505 15.43 -5.83 -14.17
CA GLN A 505 15.24 -5.77 -15.61
C GLN A 505 13.76 -5.81 -15.98
N ILE A 506 13.27 -4.78 -16.68
CA ILE A 506 11.85 -4.63 -17.05
C ILE A 506 11.52 -5.47 -18.29
N ASP A 507 10.40 -6.20 -18.25
CA ASP A 507 9.81 -6.91 -19.40
C ASP A 507 8.86 -5.96 -20.16
N ARG A 508 9.28 -5.54 -21.37
CA ARG A 508 8.49 -4.63 -22.21
C ARG A 508 7.15 -5.23 -22.66
N SER A 509 7.11 -6.53 -22.89
CA SER A 509 5.87 -7.19 -23.33
C SER A 509 4.81 -7.17 -22.23
N VAL A 510 5.23 -7.31 -20.98
CA VAL A 510 4.35 -7.19 -19.82
C VAL A 510 3.95 -5.72 -19.60
N ALA A 511 4.90 -4.78 -19.73
CA ALA A 511 4.60 -3.34 -19.63
C ALA A 511 3.55 -2.89 -20.67
N ASP A 512 3.66 -3.36 -21.92
CA ASP A 512 2.67 -3.07 -22.98
C ASP A 512 1.29 -3.65 -22.65
N TYR A 513 1.23 -4.86 -22.08
CA TYR A 513 -0.03 -5.44 -21.60
C TYR A 513 -0.66 -4.60 -20.49
N TRP A 514 0.13 -4.15 -19.51
CA TRP A 514 -0.32 -3.28 -18.42
C TRP A 514 -0.90 -1.96 -18.96
N ARG A 515 -0.22 -1.36 -19.96
CA ARG A 515 -0.67 -0.11 -20.59
C ARG A 515 -2.08 -0.21 -21.14
N GLU A 516 -2.33 -1.27 -21.91
CA GLU A 516 -3.61 -1.42 -22.61
C GLU A 516 -4.77 -1.77 -21.68
N HIS A 517 -4.50 -2.43 -20.53
CA HIS A 517 -5.54 -3.01 -19.69
C HIS A 517 -5.73 -2.26 -18.35
N TYR A 518 -4.68 -1.67 -17.77
CA TYR A 518 -4.71 -1.16 -16.39
C TYR A 518 -4.11 0.23 -16.19
N ASP A 519 -3.39 0.79 -17.16
CA ASP A 519 -2.93 2.19 -17.09
C ASP A 519 -4.14 3.12 -17.27
N LEU A 520 -4.67 3.62 -16.14
CA LEU A 520 -5.90 4.42 -16.13
C LEU A 520 -5.71 5.74 -16.88
N GLY A 521 -4.52 6.34 -16.87
CA GLY A 521 -4.18 7.54 -17.63
C GLY A 521 -4.22 7.26 -19.13
N HIS A 522 -3.60 6.16 -19.57
CA HIS A 522 -3.67 5.73 -20.97
C HIS A 522 -5.10 5.43 -21.41
N ILE A 523 -5.86 4.69 -20.61
CA ILE A 523 -7.26 4.33 -20.89
C ILE A 523 -8.14 5.59 -21.00
N LEU A 524 -8.01 6.53 -20.06
CA LEU A 524 -8.74 7.81 -20.12
C LEU A 524 -8.41 8.58 -21.38
N LYS A 525 -7.13 8.69 -21.74
CA LYS A 525 -6.70 9.37 -22.96
C LYS A 525 -7.22 8.70 -24.23
N ARG A 526 -7.12 7.36 -24.31
CA ARG A 526 -7.55 6.56 -25.46
C ARG A 526 -9.07 6.58 -25.66
N ASP A 527 -9.81 6.39 -24.56
CA ASP A 527 -11.24 6.10 -24.60
C ASP A 527 -12.12 7.29 -24.20
N TRP A 528 -11.56 8.48 -23.96
CA TRP A 528 -12.33 9.68 -23.62
C TRP A 528 -13.47 10.00 -24.59
N PRO A 529 -13.33 9.83 -25.91
CA PRO A 529 -14.44 10.06 -26.85
C PRO A 529 -15.68 9.20 -26.55
N LYS A 530 -15.51 8.03 -25.92
CA LYS A 530 -16.61 7.13 -25.53
C LYS A 530 -17.02 7.33 -24.07
N LEU A 531 -16.06 7.58 -23.19
CA LEU A 531 -16.25 7.62 -21.74
C LEU A 531 -16.56 9.03 -21.21
N GLY A 532 -16.10 10.08 -21.89
CA GLY A 532 -16.11 11.43 -21.36
C GLY A 532 -17.49 11.90 -20.90
N LYS A 533 -18.55 11.67 -21.70
CA LYS A 533 -19.94 12.03 -21.32
C LYS A 533 -20.44 11.28 -20.08
N LYS A 534 -19.96 10.05 -19.86
CA LYS A 534 -20.32 9.22 -18.71
C LYS A 534 -19.51 9.56 -17.46
N LEU A 535 -18.30 10.12 -17.64
CA LEU A 535 -17.34 10.44 -16.56
C LEU A 535 -17.35 11.93 -16.18
N GLN A 536 -18.02 12.79 -16.95
CA GLN A 536 -18.04 14.22 -16.69
C GLN A 536 -18.52 14.55 -15.27
N GLY A 537 -17.70 15.27 -14.51
CA GLY A 537 -17.99 15.66 -13.14
C GLY A 537 -17.96 14.50 -12.13
N LYS A 538 -17.41 13.33 -12.49
CA LYS A 538 -17.35 12.15 -11.62
C LYS A 538 -15.96 11.85 -11.04
N ILE A 539 -14.90 12.42 -11.60
CA ILE A 539 -13.52 12.13 -11.21
C ILE A 539 -12.98 13.27 -10.34
N HIS A 540 -12.56 12.95 -9.11
CA HIS A 540 -11.92 13.88 -8.18
C HIS A 540 -10.66 13.22 -7.62
N LEU A 541 -9.50 13.89 -7.78
CA LEU A 541 -8.19 13.37 -7.38
C LEU A 541 -7.56 14.28 -6.34
N TYR A 542 -7.01 13.69 -5.29
CA TYR A 542 -6.30 14.38 -4.23
C TYR A 542 -4.94 13.72 -3.99
N CYS A 543 -3.86 14.48 -3.87
CA CYS A 543 -2.56 13.90 -3.55
C CYS A 543 -1.70 14.89 -2.77
N GLY A 544 -0.94 14.40 -1.82
CA GLY A 544 0.15 15.19 -1.24
C GLY A 544 1.28 15.36 -2.26
N ASP A 545 1.86 16.56 -2.40
CA ASP A 545 2.98 16.79 -3.31
C ASP A 545 4.28 16.16 -2.81
N MET A 546 4.33 15.79 -1.51
CA MET A 546 5.39 15.00 -0.89
C MET A 546 4.95 13.58 -0.54
N ASP A 547 4.04 13.00 -1.36
CA ASP A 547 3.61 11.62 -1.18
C ASP A 547 4.81 10.69 -0.95
N ASN A 548 4.72 9.85 0.09
CA ASN A 548 5.84 9.02 0.53
C ASN A 548 6.30 8.02 -0.52
N TYR A 549 5.38 7.54 -1.37
CA TYR A 549 5.63 6.54 -2.41
C TYR A 549 5.71 7.16 -3.82
N TYR A 550 5.81 8.50 -3.91
CA TYR A 550 5.90 9.24 -5.18
C TYR A 550 4.64 9.12 -6.07
N LEU A 551 3.47 8.83 -5.48
CA LEU A 551 2.22 8.65 -6.24
C LEU A 551 1.74 9.94 -6.91
N ASN A 552 2.15 11.09 -6.41
CA ASN A 552 1.94 12.39 -7.05
C ASN A 552 2.46 12.44 -8.50
N ASN A 553 3.50 11.65 -8.85
CA ASN A 553 4.05 11.63 -10.21
C ASN A 553 2.99 11.19 -11.24
N ALA A 554 2.25 10.11 -10.95
CA ALA A 554 1.18 9.62 -11.81
C ALA A 554 -0.01 10.59 -11.83
N VAL A 555 -0.33 11.23 -10.71
CA VAL A 555 -1.44 12.18 -10.62
C VAL A 555 -1.18 13.42 -11.49
N TYR A 556 0.06 13.95 -11.51
CA TYR A 556 0.44 15.06 -12.40
C TYR A 556 0.22 14.73 -13.88
N LEU A 557 0.56 13.49 -14.28
CA LEU A 557 0.39 13.04 -15.66
C LEU A 557 -1.09 12.91 -16.04
N VAL A 558 -1.91 12.36 -15.15
CA VAL A 558 -3.36 12.22 -15.37
C VAL A 558 -4.06 13.58 -15.33
N GLU A 559 -3.66 14.49 -14.44
CA GLU A 559 -4.20 15.85 -14.43
C GLU A 559 -4.01 16.54 -15.77
N GLN A 560 -2.82 16.40 -16.39
CA GLN A 560 -2.57 16.96 -17.72
C GLN A 560 -3.49 16.34 -18.77
N ILE A 561 -3.68 15.01 -18.72
CA ILE A 561 -4.62 14.33 -19.64
C ILE A 561 -6.05 14.88 -19.47
N LEU A 562 -6.51 15.04 -18.22
CA LEU A 562 -7.84 15.55 -17.92
C LEU A 562 -8.03 17.00 -18.40
N LYS A 563 -7.02 17.86 -18.22
CA LYS A 563 -7.02 19.26 -18.70
C LYS A 563 -7.09 19.35 -20.22
N ASP A 564 -6.51 18.39 -20.92
CA ASP A 564 -6.48 18.37 -22.39
C ASP A 564 -7.76 17.79 -23.02
N THR A 565 -8.70 17.26 -22.23
CA THR A 565 -9.95 16.65 -22.72
C THR A 565 -10.84 17.66 -23.44
N LYS A 566 -11.56 17.17 -24.45
CA LYS A 566 -12.55 17.94 -25.25
C LYS A 566 -13.76 17.05 -25.52
N ASP A 567 -14.93 17.68 -25.67
CA ASP A 567 -16.18 17.08 -26.15
C ASP A 567 -16.65 15.80 -25.40
N PRO A 568 -16.84 15.87 -24.06
CA PRO A 568 -16.84 17.04 -23.20
C PRO A 568 -15.49 17.36 -22.61
N HIS A 569 -15.27 18.60 -22.21
CA HIS A 569 -14.17 18.92 -21.31
C HIS A 569 -14.42 18.29 -19.93
N TYR A 570 -13.36 17.84 -19.28
CA TYR A 570 -13.37 17.35 -17.90
C TYR A 570 -13.97 18.41 -16.96
N ASP A 571 -14.88 17.96 -16.09
CA ASP A 571 -15.54 18.77 -15.06
C ASP A 571 -15.45 18.03 -13.72
N GLY A 572 -14.31 18.15 -13.07
CA GLY A 572 -14.01 17.53 -11.79
C GLY A 572 -12.97 18.34 -11.04
N GLU A 573 -12.27 17.71 -10.08
CA GLU A 573 -11.30 18.37 -9.22
C GLU A 573 -10.01 17.55 -9.15
N VAL A 574 -8.87 18.24 -9.31
CA VAL A 574 -7.55 17.72 -8.93
C VAL A 574 -6.91 18.71 -7.97
N ALA A 575 -6.55 18.27 -6.77
CA ALA A 575 -5.97 19.15 -5.76
C ALA A 575 -4.77 18.49 -5.08
N TYR A 576 -3.81 19.35 -4.69
CA TYR A 576 -2.57 18.92 -4.03
C TYR A 576 -2.46 19.54 -2.64
N GLY A 577 -1.98 18.74 -1.69
CA GLY A 577 -1.61 19.23 -0.36
C GLY A 577 -0.16 19.69 -0.34
N ASP A 578 0.07 20.96 0.02
CA ASP A 578 1.42 21.50 0.16
C ASP A 578 2.19 20.72 1.23
N ARG A 579 3.31 20.11 0.83
CA ARG A 579 4.17 19.24 1.63
C ARG A 579 3.42 18.13 2.38
N ALA A 580 2.20 17.81 1.94
CA ALA A 580 1.43 16.72 2.50
C ALA A 580 1.98 15.37 2.02
N GLU A 581 1.96 14.42 2.92
CA GLU A 581 2.41 13.06 2.70
C GLU A 581 1.27 12.16 2.21
N HIS A 582 1.58 10.88 2.07
CA HIS A 582 0.65 9.84 1.65
C HIS A 582 -0.66 9.83 2.45
N CYS A 583 -1.77 9.59 1.77
CA CYS A 583 -3.15 9.62 2.27
C CYS A 583 -3.70 11.01 2.62
N TRP A 584 -3.15 12.08 2.04
CA TRP A 584 -3.85 13.37 2.05
C TRP A 584 -5.13 13.29 1.20
N ASN A 585 -6.27 13.66 1.80
CA ASN A 585 -7.61 13.43 1.25
C ASN A 585 -8.32 14.71 0.74
N GLY A 586 -7.56 15.78 0.52
CA GLY A 586 -8.13 17.04 0.04
C GLY A 586 -8.59 17.98 1.16
N ASP A 587 -8.23 17.76 2.42
CA ASP A 587 -8.51 18.67 3.53
C ASP A 587 -7.35 19.66 3.74
N PRO A 588 -7.48 20.93 3.29
CA PRO A 588 -6.41 21.92 3.45
C PRO A 588 -6.38 22.54 4.86
N MET A 589 -7.38 22.26 5.70
CA MET A 589 -7.55 22.91 7.00
C MET A 589 -6.87 22.16 8.14
N ARG A 590 -6.52 20.89 7.92
CA ARG A 590 -5.93 20.02 8.95
C ARG A 590 -4.61 19.42 8.49
N PRO A 591 -3.67 19.23 9.42
CA PRO A 591 -2.44 18.49 9.14
C PRO A 591 -2.76 17.08 8.59
N ASN A 592 -1.90 16.57 7.72
CA ASN A 592 -2.09 15.24 7.11
C ASN A 592 -2.32 14.12 8.13
N ALA A 593 -1.62 14.18 9.27
CA ALA A 593 -1.81 13.22 10.37
C ALA A 593 -3.24 13.13 10.90
N ILE A 594 -4.03 14.22 10.77
CA ILE A 594 -5.42 14.29 11.21
C ILE A 594 -6.38 14.10 10.05
N SER A 595 -6.13 14.75 8.91
CA SER A 595 -7.04 14.70 7.75
C SER A 595 -7.24 13.27 7.26
N ARG A 596 -6.19 12.47 7.22
CA ARG A 596 -6.22 11.06 6.81
C ARG A 596 -7.15 10.16 7.66
N LEU A 597 -7.49 10.58 8.86
CA LEU A 597 -8.42 9.87 9.75
C LEU A 597 -9.90 10.24 9.52
N ARG A 598 -10.19 11.13 8.55
CA ARG A 598 -11.49 11.78 8.39
C ARG A 598 -12.10 11.60 6.99
N TYR A 599 -11.84 10.49 6.33
CA TYR A 599 -12.36 10.24 4.97
C TYR A 599 -13.88 10.34 4.89
N HIS A 600 -14.60 9.71 5.82
CA HIS A 600 -16.06 9.72 5.81
C HIS A 600 -16.63 11.12 6.00
N GLN A 601 -16.11 11.88 6.98
CA GLN A 601 -16.55 13.26 7.21
C GLN A 601 -16.20 14.18 6.03
N MET A 602 -15.09 13.91 5.35
CA MET A 602 -14.62 14.72 4.24
C MET A 602 -15.48 14.51 2.99
N HIS A 603 -15.84 13.26 2.70
CA HIS A 603 -16.47 12.92 1.43
C HIS A 603 -18.00 12.82 1.50
N ALA A 604 -18.61 12.50 2.64
CA ALA A 604 -20.07 12.40 2.75
C ALA A 604 -20.84 13.67 2.31
N PRO A 605 -20.41 14.90 2.65
CA PRO A 605 -21.06 16.11 2.14
C PRO A 605 -20.91 16.29 0.62
N LYS A 606 -19.72 15.97 0.07
CA LYS A 606 -19.44 16.04 -1.38
C LYS A 606 -20.31 15.03 -2.16
N ILE A 607 -20.47 13.84 -1.62
CA ILE A 607 -21.35 12.79 -2.15
C ILE A 607 -22.80 13.29 -2.25
N VAL A 608 -23.32 13.85 -1.18
CA VAL A 608 -24.70 14.39 -1.17
C VAL A 608 -24.87 15.54 -2.16
N GLN A 609 -23.90 16.45 -2.22
CA GLN A 609 -23.92 17.55 -3.19
C GLN A 609 -23.97 17.02 -4.64
N ARG A 610 -23.15 16.03 -4.96
CA ARG A 610 -23.14 15.39 -6.27
C ARG A 610 -24.45 14.67 -6.56
N LEU A 611 -24.96 13.90 -5.60
CA LEU A 611 -26.22 13.18 -5.70
C LEU A 611 -27.36 14.14 -6.04
N LEU A 612 -27.53 15.23 -5.29
CA LEU A 612 -28.60 16.21 -5.49
C LEU A 612 -28.47 16.93 -6.83
N LYS A 613 -27.25 17.22 -7.28
CA LYS A 613 -27.00 17.87 -8.60
C LYS A 613 -27.35 16.96 -9.78
N SER A 614 -27.19 15.64 -9.64
CA SER A 614 -27.25 14.68 -10.76
C SER A 614 -28.43 13.70 -10.69
N ALA A 615 -29.27 13.78 -9.66
CA ALA A 615 -30.42 12.90 -9.51
C ALA A 615 -31.38 13.01 -10.71
N PRO A 616 -31.85 11.90 -11.28
CA PRO A 616 -32.86 11.92 -12.35
C PRO A 616 -34.18 12.56 -11.88
N LYS A 617 -34.94 13.10 -12.81
CA LYS A 617 -36.27 13.65 -12.50
C LYS A 617 -37.17 12.56 -11.90
N GLY A 618 -37.73 12.84 -10.73
CA GLY A 618 -38.60 11.90 -10.00
C GLY A 618 -37.86 10.90 -9.12
N ALA A 619 -36.53 10.99 -9.02
CA ALA A 619 -35.74 10.18 -8.09
C ALA A 619 -36.09 10.48 -6.63
N ASP A 620 -35.98 9.46 -5.77
CA ASP A 620 -36.09 9.64 -4.31
C ASP A 620 -34.84 10.33 -3.75
N ILE A 621 -34.96 11.61 -3.49
CA ILE A 621 -33.94 12.45 -2.87
C ILE A 621 -34.35 12.94 -1.48
N THR A 622 -35.43 12.40 -0.90
CA THR A 622 -36.04 12.91 0.32
C THR A 622 -36.18 11.87 1.44
N SER A 623 -36.47 10.61 1.14
CA SER A 623 -36.80 9.59 2.15
C SER A 623 -35.72 9.38 3.21
N TRP A 624 -34.46 9.61 2.86
CA TRP A 624 -33.28 9.48 3.72
C TRP A 624 -32.85 10.80 4.39
N ARG A 625 -33.60 11.88 4.22
CA ARG A 625 -33.28 13.23 4.76
C ARG A 625 -34.18 13.60 5.93
N TYR A 626 -34.21 12.77 6.95
CA TYR A 626 -34.94 12.96 8.21
C TYR A 626 -34.03 13.42 9.34
#